data_be1119b8b6ee211f8abae11f800ee75f
#
_entry.id   be1119b8b6ee211f8abae11f800ee75f
#
_cell.length_a   1.000
_cell.length_b   1.000
_cell.length_c   1.000
_cell.angle_alpha   90.00
_cell.angle_beta   90.00
_cell.angle_gamma   90.00
#
_symmetry.space_group_name_H-M   'P 1'
#
loop_
_entity.id
_entity.type
_entity.pdbx_description
1 polymer ?
#
loop_
_entity_poly.entity_id
_entity_poly.type
_entity_poly.pdbx_seq_one_letter_code
_entity_poly.pdbx_strand_id
1 'polypeptide(L)'
;MIAPQASAAFVAAMEQVLDIYSRPYDTKYPVVCMDETLRQLIRETRQPIVAAPGRPERHDREYERCGMCNVFMASEPLAGRRLSKVTQRRTKADWAVFVQDIAATYPDAERITLVMDNLKTHTPGSLYEAFTPEEAKALWDRFEFIYTPKHGSWLNMAEIEIEIEINVMVAQCLDRRIDSIETVRSEVAAWQARRDRLQARVNWQFTTKDARVKLKRLYRTTSS
;
A
#
# COMPACT_ATOMS: atom_id res chain seq x y z
N MET A 1 -6.41 -6.70 -19.91
CA MET A 1 -5.26 -6.98 -19.01
C MET A 1 -4.34 -7.95 -19.73
N ILE A 2 -3.10 -7.57 -19.99
CA ILE A 2 -2.11 -8.49 -20.60
C ILE A 2 -1.71 -9.46 -19.50
N ALA A 3 -1.94 -10.76 -19.69
CA ALA A 3 -1.53 -11.77 -18.74
C ALA A 3 0.00 -11.67 -18.53
N PRO A 4 0.49 -11.73 -17.28
CA PRO A 4 1.93 -11.72 -17.02
C PRO A 4 2.58 -12.87 -17.79
N GLN A 5 3.74 -12.60 -18.40
CA GLN A 5 4.53 -13.68 -18.97
C GLN A 5 4.91 -14.63 -17.84
N ALA A 6 4.36 -15.83 -17.88
CA ALA A 6 4.67 -16.87 -16.92
C ALA A 6 6.18 -17.18 -16.99
N SER A 7 6.89 -16.87 -15.91
CA SER A 7 8.30 -17.18 -15.75
C SER A 7 8.52 -17.91 -14.43
N ALA A 8 9.56 -18.72 -14.34
CA ALA A 8 9.92 -19.38 -13.09
C ALA A 8 10.15 -18.38 -11.95
N ALA A 9 10.72 -17.20 -12.25
CA ALA A 9 10.92 -16.13 -11.29
C ALA A 9 9.59 -15.54 -10.78
N PHE A 10 8.60 -15.37 -11.67
CA PHE A 10 7.25 -14.93 -11.29
C PHE A 10 6.60 -15.93 -10.33
N VAL A 11 6.64 -17.23 -10.69
CA VAL A 11 6.05 -18.29 -9.86
C VAL A 11 6.70 -18.35 -8.49
N ALA A 12 8.04 -18.29 -8.42
CA ALA A 12 8.78 -18.32 -7.16
C ALA A 12 8.40 -17.13 -6.25
N ALA A 13 8.39 -15.92 -6.79
CA ALA A 13 7.98 -14.73 -6.02
C ALA A 13 6.51 -14.78 -5.59
N MET A 14 5.61 -15.29 -6.45
CA MET A 14 4.21 -15.50 -6.12
C MET A 14 4.06 -16.48 -4.94
N GLU A 15 4.68 -17.65 -5.01
CA GLU A 15 4.59 -18.65 -3.94
C GLU A 15 5.18 -18.11 -2.62
N GLN A 16 6.30 -17.37 -2.69
CA GLN A 16 6.89 -16.74 -1.51
C GLN A 16 5.90 -15.79 -0.81
N VAL A 17 5.20 -14.95 -1.57
CA VAL A 17 4.19 -14.03 -1.00
C VAL A 17 3.02 -14.80 -0.39
N LEU A 18 2.50 -15.83 -1.09
CA LEU A 18 1.39 -16.65 -0.58
C LEU A 18 1.75 -17.41 0.69
N ASP A 19 2.98 -17.93 0.77
CA ASP A 19 3.47 -18.64 1.96
C ASP A 19 3.60 -17.68 3.16
N ILE A 20 4.00 -16.42 2.93
CA ILE A 20 4.04 -15.38 3.97
C ILE A 20 2.64 -15.08 4.48
N TYR A 21 1.66 -14.93 3.58
CA TYR A 21 0.27 -14.67 3.97
C TYR A 21 -0.42 -15.83 4.69
N SER A 22 0.12 -17.04 4.54
CA SER A 22 -0.34 -18.22 5.24
C SER A 22 0.25 -18.37 6.65
N ARG A 23 1.20 -17.51 7.04
CA ARG A 23 1.81 -17.51 8.38
C ARG A 23 0.73 -17.18 9.44
N PRO A 24 0.73 -17.87 10.59
CA PRO A 24 -0.13 -17.47 11.69
C PRO A 24 0.26 -16.10 12.23
N TYR A 25 -0.69 -15.41 12.83
CA TYR A 25 -0.43 -14.11 13.45
C TYR A 25 0.57 -14.24 14.61
N ASP A 26 1.64 -13.45 14.57
CA ASP A 26 2.64 -13.35 15.61
C ASP A 26 3.08 -11.89 15.78
N THR A 27 2.92 -11.35 16.98
CA THR A 27 3.29 -9.95 17.31
C THR A 27 4.78 -9.69 17.23
N LYS A 28 5.62 -10.72 17.35
CA LYS A 28 7.07 -10.62 17.22
C LYS A 28 7.54 -10.60 15.77
N TYR A 29 6.72 -11.16 14.88
CA TYR A 29 6.99 -11.28 13.45
C TYR A 29 5.80 -10.77 12.62
N PRO A 30 5.40 -9.49 12.80
CA PRO A 30 4.26 -8.94 12.08
C PRO A 30 4.50 -8.96 10.57
N VAL A 31 3.45 -9.28 9.81
CA VAL A 31 3.43 -9.17 8.35
C VAL A 31 2.69 -7.90 8.00
N VAL A 32 3.43 -6.98 7.40
CA VAL A 32 2.94 -5.65 7.00
C VAL A 32 2.99 -5.56 5.48
N CYS A 33 1.92 -5.12 4.88
CA CYS A 33 1.83 -4.83 3.46
C CYS A 33 1.88 -3.32 3.24
N MET A 34 2.67 -2.85 2.27
CA MET A 34 2.84 -1.43 1.98
C MET A 34 2.61 -1.12 0.51
N ASP A 35 1.98 0.01 0.24
CA ASP A 35 1.84 0.58 -1.09
C ASP A 35 1.62 2.10 -1.03
N GLU A 36 1.54 2.77 -2.17
CA GLU A 36 1.26 4.20 -2.24
C GLU A 36 0.36 4.58 -3.41
N THR A 37 -0.32 5.70 -3.26
CA THR A 37 -1.14 6.29 -4.31
C THR A 37 -0.88 7.78 -4.48
N LEU A 38 -0.85 8.22 -5.74
CA LEU A 38 -0.76 9.65 -6.09
C LEU A 38 -2.15 10.27 -6.11
N ARG A 39 -2.27 11.47 -5.55
CA ARG A 39 -3.50 12.25 -5.59
C ARG A 39 -3.26 13.61 -6.20
N GLN A 40 -4.06 13.96 -7.22
CA GLN A 40 -4.06 15.31 -7.78
C GLN A 40 -4.87 16.23 -6.86
N LEU A 41 -4.28 17.37 -6.51
CA LEU A 41 -4.98 18.42 -5.77
C LEU A 41 -5.72 19.30 -6.76
N ILE A 42 -7.02 19.49 -6.52
CA ILE A 42 -7.94 20.15 -7.45
C ILE A 42 -8.81 21.12 -6.65
N ARG A 43 -8.87 22.38 -7.14
CA ARG A 43 -9.75 23.41 -6.63
C ARG A 43 -10.96 23.60 -7.54
N GLU A 44 -12.12 23.82 -6.93
CA GLU A 44 -13.31 24.25 -7.64
C GLU A 44 -13.15 25.71 -8.12
N THR A 45 -13.46 25.96 -9.38
CA THR A 45 -13.49 27.33 -9.94
C THR A 45 -14.81 28.05 -9.62
N ARG A 46 -15.87 27.30 -9.34
CA ARG A 46 -17.19 27.76 -8.96
C ARG A 46 -17.74 26.92 -7.82
N GLN A 47 -18.60 27.50 -7.01
CA GLN A 47 -19.27 26.74 -5.94
C GLN A 47 -20.13 25.62 -6.54
N PRO A 48 -19.98 24.38 -6.09
CA PRO A 48 -20.85 23.28 -6.51
C PRO A 48 -22.33 23.58 -6.17
N ILE A 49 -23.22 23.11 -7.03
CA ILE A 49 -24.65 23.14 -6.73
C ILE A 49 -24.95 21.96 -5.83
N VAL A 50 -25.33 22.25 -4.60
CA VAL A 50 -25.61 21.25 -3.56
C VAL A 50 -26.74 20.31 -3.99
N ALA A 51 -26.61 19.04 -3.64
CA ALA A 51 -27.65 18.04 -3.87
C ALA A 51 -28.98 18.45 -3.19
N ALA A 52 -30.10 18.22 -3.89
CA ALA A 52 -31.46 18.40 -3.38
C ALA A 52 -32.31 17.17 -3.75
N PRO A 53 -33.47 16.95 -3.11
CA PRO A 53 -34.33 15.83 -3.46
C PRO A 53 -34.64 15.78 -4.97
N GLY A 54 -34.25 14.66 -5.63
CA GLY A 54 -34.37 14.46 -7.06
C GLY A 54 -33.34 15.18 -7.93
N ARG A 55 -32.36 15.87 -7.34
CA ARG A 55 -31.27 16.55 -8.04
C ARG A 55 -29.92 16.18 -7.41
N PRO A 56 -29.05 15.43 -8.10
CA PRO A 56 -27.71 15.13 -7.63
C PRO A 56 -26.85 16.41 -7.57
N GLU A 57 -25.82 16.39 -6.74
CA GLU A 57 -24.82 17.45 -6.70
C GLU A 57 -24.19 17.64 -8.08
N ARG A 58 -23.93 18.91 -8.44
CA ARG A 58 -23.33 19.25 -9.73
C ARG A 58 -22.08 20.09 -9.52
N HIS A 59 -20.98 19.62 -10.08
CA HIS A 59 -19.70 20.32 -10.14
C HIS A 59 -19.52 20.96 -11.52
N ASP A 60 -18.81 22.08 -11.58
CA ASP A 60 -18.38 22.63 -12.86
C ASP A 60 -17.36 21.67 -13.53
N ARG A 61 -17.32 21.66 -14.85
CA ARG A 61 -16.30 20.91 -15.60
C ARG A 61 -14.91 21.57 -15.48
N GLU A 62 -14.88 22.87 -15.28
CA GLU A 62 -13.65 23.62 -15.07
C GLU A 62 -13.12 23.38 -13.65
N TYR A 63 -11.81 23.27 -13.53
CA TYR A 63 -11.10 23.11 -12.26
C TYR A 63 -9.69 23.64 -12.34
N GLU A 64 -9.13 24.07 -11.24
CA GLU A 64 -7.74 24.49 -11.11
C GLU A 64 -6.90 23.36 -10.50
N ARG A 65 -5.74 23.05 -11.12
CA ARG A 65 -4.78 22.08 -10.57
C ARG A 65 -3.89 22.76 -9.54
N CYS A 66 -3.95 22.31 -8.30
CA CYS A 66 -3.20 22.85 -7.16
C CYS A 66 -1.95 22.02 -6.82
N GLY A 67 -1.55 21.12 -7.72
CA GLY A 67 -0.40 20.24 -7.52
C GLY A 67 -0.79 18.78 -7.30
N MET A 68 0.13 18.03 -6.71
CA MET A 68 -0.05 16.60 -6.38
C MET A 68 0.47 16.32 -4.98
N CYS A 69 -0.07 15.31 -4.35
CA CYS A 69 0.50 14.69 -3.17
C CYS A 69 0.52 13.17 -3.32
N ASN A 70 1.26 12.52 -2.45
CA ASN A 70 1.32 11.07 -2.36
C ASN A 70 0.81 10.61 -1.00
N VAL A 71 0.13 9.47 -0.95
CA VAL A 71 -0.27 8.82 0.29
C VAL A 71 0.39 7.46 0.35
N PHE A 72 1.34 7.28 1.26
CA PHE A 72 1.84 5.97 1.64
C PHE A 72 0.86 5.33 2.63
N MET A 73 0.65 4.05 2.49
CA MET A 73 -0.14 3.24 3.40
C MET A 73 0.56 1.92 3.69
N ALA A 74 0.61 1.57 4.98
CA ALA A 74 1.00 0.26 5.45
C ALA A 74 -0.15 -0.34 6.24
N SER A 75 -0.42 -1.61 6.06
CA SER A 75 -1.43 -2.34 6.82
C SER A 75 -0.90 -3.66 7.34
N GLU A 76 -1.27 -4.01 8.57
CA GLU A 76 -1.09 -5.33 9.15
C GLU A 76 -2.43 -6.07 9.07
N PRO A 77 -2.64 -6.94 8.05
CA PRO A 77 -3.95 -7.51 7.75
C PRO A 77 -4.58 -8.26 8.91
N LEU A 78 -3.79 -9.12 9.56
CA LEU A 78 -4.28 -9.99 10.64
C LEU A 78 -4.52 -9.24 11.96
N ALA A 79 -3.87 -8.09 12.19
CA ALA A 79 -4.12 -7.22 13.35
C ALA A 79 -5.20 -6.16 13.08
N GLY A 80 -5.44 -5.82 11.81
CA GLY A 80 -6.32 -4.72 11.44
C GLY A 80 -5.75 -3.35 11.81
N ARG A 81 -4.42 -3.22 11.86
CA ARG A 81 -3.68 -1.99 12.15
C ARG A 81 -3.23 -1.34 10.85
N ARG A 82 -3.27 -0.02 10.80
CA ARG A 82 -2.85 0.77 9.64
C ARG A 82 -1.94 1.90 10.04
N LEU A 83 -1.07 2.27 9.11
CA LEU A 83 -0.25 3.48 9.18
C LEU A 83 -0.34 4.17 7.83
N SER A 84 -0.63 5.46 7.82
CA SER A 84 -0.64 6.26 6.59
C SER A 84 0.17 7.54 6.75
N LYS A 85 0.79 7.97 5.65
CA LYS A 85 1.58 9.20 5.59
C LYS A 85 1.37 9.93 4.29
N VAL A 86 1.00 11.21 4.37
CA VAL A 86 0.82 12.07 3.20
C VAL A 86 2.07 12.90 2.99
N THR A 87 2.67 12.79 1.81
CA THR A 87 3.89 13.51 1.40
C THR A 87 3.64 14.34 0.13
N GLN A 88 4.46 15.36 -0.09
CA GLN A 88 4.38 16.14 -1.34
C GLN A 88 4.90 15.35 -2.54
N ARG A 89 5.85 14.45 -2.31
CA ARG A 89 6.55 13.69 -3.35
C ARG A 89 6.59 12.21 -2.96
N ARG A 90 7.01 11.40 -3.92
CA ARG A 90 7.29 9.98 -3.76
C ARG A 90 8.76 9.72 -4.07
N THR A 91 9.63 10.20 -3.21
CA THR A 91 11.07 10.02 -3.35
C THR A 91 11.56 8.82 -2.55
N LYS A 92 12.81 8.41 -2.80
CA LYS A 92 13.50 7.40 -1.99
C LYS A 92 13.55 7.79 -0.51
N ALA A 93 13.80 9.08 -0.24
CA ALA A 93 13.82 9.60 1.13
C ALA A 93 12.45 9.56 1.79
N ASP A 94 11.37 9.89 1.06
CA ASP A 94 10.00 9.78 1.59
C ASP A 94 9.67 8.34 1.98
N TRP A 95 10.03 7.38 1.11
CA TRP A 95 9.87 5.95 1.39
C TRP A 95 10.70 5.50 2.59
N ALA A 96 11.98 5.89 2.66
CA ALA A 96 12.87 5.52 3.76
C ALA A 96 12.35 6.01 5.13
N VAL A 97 11.87 7.26 5.18
CA VAL A 97 11.24 7.81 6.40
C VAL A 97 9.94 7.06 6.73
N PHE A 98 9.16 6.66 5.74
CA PHE A 98 7.95 5.86 5.99
C PHE A 98 8.28 4.46 6.52
N VAL A 99 9.34 3.81 6.03
CA VAL A 99 9.86 2.54 6.59
C VAL A 99 10.30 2.72 8.06
N GLN A 100 10.94 3.84 8.39
CA GLN A 100 11.28 4.17 9.78
C GLN A 100 10.02 4.32 10.65
N ASP A 101 8.97 4.99 10.15
CA ASP A 101 7.69 5.11 10.86
C ASP A 101 7.03 3.74 11.09
N ILE A 102 7.11 2.82 10.09
CA ILE A 102 6.65 1.44 10.25
C ILE A 102 7.44 0.75 11.37
N ALA A 103 8.77 0.83 11.37
CA ALA A 103 9.60 0.23 12.41
C ALA A 103 9.25 0.75 13.81
N ALA A 104 8.97 2.06 13.94
CA ALA A 104 8.56 2.68 15.20
C ALA A 104 7.18 2.21 15.69
N THR A 105 6.30 1.77 14.78
CA THR A 105 4.98 1.22 15.11
C THR A 105 5.07 -0.16 15.78
N TYR A 106 6.18 -0.89 15.57
CA TYR A 106 6.41 -2.23 16.08
C TYR A 106 7.70 -2.31 16.94
N PRO A 107 7.79 -1.60 18.08
CA PRO A 107 9.02 -1.52 18.87
C PRO A 107 9.47 -2.89 19.41
N ASP A 108 8.52 -3.77 19.74
CA ASP A 108 8.77 -5.08 20.34
C ASP A 108 8.91 -6.22 19.32
N ALA A 109 8.78 -5.92 18.03
CA ALA A 109 8.96 -6.92 16.98
C ALA A 109 10.44 -7.32 16.87
N GLU A 110 10.70 -8.62 16.78
CA GLU A 110 12.03 -9.15 16.50
C GLU A 110 12.41 -8.91 15.03
N ARG A 111 11.44 -9.08 14.12
CA ARG A 111 11.60 -8.81 12.69
C ARG A 111 10.25 -8.51 12.04
N ILE A 112 10.19 -7.51 11.18
CA ILE A 112 8.99 -7.09 10.45
C ILE A 112 9.10 -7.62 9.03
N THR A 113 8.16 -8.45 8.57
CA THR A 113 8.06 -8.82 7.17
C THR A 113 7.29 -7.75 6.43
N LEU A 114 7.96 -7.04 5.51
CA LEU A 114 7.36 -5.95 4.72
C LEU A 114 7.15 -6.40 3.28
N VAL A 115 5.90 -6.63 2.91
CA VAL A 115 5.49 -6.98 1.55
C VAL A 115 5.16 -5.69 0.78
N MET A 116 5.76 -5.49 -0.38
CA MET A 116 5.58 -4.29 -1.19
C MET A 116 5.86 -4.56 -2.67
N ASP A 117 5.54 -3.61 -3.53
CA ASP A 117 5.88 -3.67 -4.94
C ASP A 117 7.40 -3.47 -5.18
N ASN A 118 7.87 -3.85 -6.36
CA ASN A 118 9.27 -3.76 -6.73
C ASN A 118 9.58 -2.45 -7.47
N LEU A 119 9.25 -1.30 -6.85
CA LEU A 119 9.64 0.01 -7.38
C LEU A 119 11.12 0.31 -7.14
N LYS A 120 11.71 1.12 -8.02
CA LYS A 120 13.12 1.54 -7.88
C LYS A 120 13.38 2.37 -6.61
N THR A 121 12.35 2.97 -6.04
CA THR A 121 12.42 3.70 -4.78
C THR A 121 12.38 2.79 -3.56
N HIS A 122 11.88 1.56 -3.68
CA HIS A 122 11.67 0.60 -2.60
C HIS A 122 12.86 -0.35 -2.47
N THR A 123 14.04 0.19 -2.31
CA THR A 123 15.26 -0.61 -2.20
C THR A 123 16.01 -0.29 -0.91
N PRO A 124 16.74 -1.27 -0.35
CA PRO A 124 17.59 -1.01 0.80
C PRO A 124 18.58 0.14 0.59
N GLY A 125 19.07 0.35 -0.66
CA GLY A 125 19.92 1.48 -1.02
C GLY A 125 19.26 2.84 -0.71
N SER A 126 17.94 2.92 -0.76
CA SER A 126 17.20 4.15 -0.42
C SER A 126 17.31 4.54 1.05
N LEU A 127 17.54 3.57 1.94
CA LEU A 127 17.79 3.82 3.36
C LEU A 127 19.15 4.53 3.55
N TYR A 128 20.17 4.09 2.82
CA TYR A 128 21.52 4.67 2.86
C TYR A 128 21.61 6.05 2.18
N GLU A 129 20.64 6.38 1.32
CA GLU A 129 20.52 7.74 0.77
C GLU A 129 19.83 8.72 1.74
N ALA A 130 19.04 8.20 2.71
CA ALA A 130 18.23 9.01 3.61
C ALA A 130 18.81 9.12 5.04
N PHE A 131 19.58 8.11 5.48
CA PHE A 131 20.09 7.98 6.84
C PHE A 131 21.61 7.76 6.86
N THR A 132 22.22 7.90 8.03
CA THR A 132 23.62 7.46 8.21
C THR A 132 23.76 5.97 7.94
N PRO A 133 24.97 5.47 7.57
CA PRO A 133 25.16 4.06 7.33
C PRO A 133 24.76 3.15 8.49
N GLU A 134 24.99 3.59 9.72
CA GLU A 134 24.66 2.88 10.95
C GLU A 134 23.15 2.79 11.15
N GLU A 135 22.44 3.91 11.00
CA GLU A 135 20.98 3.98 11.10
C GLU A 135 20.31 3.16 9.98
N ALA A 136 20.79 3.33 8.75
CA ALA A 136 20.28 2.58 7.59
C ALA A 136 20.42 1.06 7.78
N LYS A 137 21.59 0.62 8.29
CA LYS A 137 21.84 -0.80 8.55
C LYS A 137 20.98 -1.32 9.70
N ALA A 138 20.87 -0.58 10.80
CA ALA A 138 20.01 -0.95 11.93
C ALA A 138 18.54 -1.07 11.50
N LEU A 139 18.08 -0.13 10.66
CA LEU A 139 16.73 -0.17 10.13
C LEU A 139 16.53 -1.36 9.17
N TRP A 140 17.50 -1.61 8.26
CA TRP A 140 17.43 -2.77 7.37
C TRP A 140 17.33 -4.09 8.13
N ASP A 141 18.13 -4.27 9.17
CA ASP A 141 18.17 -5.53 9.93
C ASP A 141 16.85 -5.83 10.68
N ARG A 142 16.02 -4.79 10.87
CA ARG A 142 14.68 -4.91 11.43
C ARG A 142 13.67 -5.55 10.47
N PHE A 143 13.96 -5.56 9.14
CA PHE A 143 12.99 -5.98 8.13
C PHE A 143 13.40 -7.24 7.36
N GLU A 144 12.40 -8.01 6.99
CA GLU A 144 12.41 -8.97 5.89
C GLU A 144 11.64 -8.34 4.72
N PHE A 145 12.37 -7.78 3.72
CA PHE A 145 11.75 -7.15 2.56
C PHE A 145 11.33 -8.20 1.54
N ILE A 146 10.06 -8.23 1.21
CA ILE A 146 9.46 -9.15 0.24
C ILE A 146 8.83 -8.35 -0.89
N TYR A 147 9.26 -8.65 -2.10
CA TYR A 147 8.78 -7.95 -3.29
C TYR A 147 7.77 -8.79 -4.04
N THR A 148 6.64 -8.18 -4.40
CA THR A 148 5.71 -8.81 -5.33
C THR A 148 6.33 -8.91 -6.72
N PRO A 149 6.00 -9.95 -7.50
CA PRO A 149 6.53 -10.09 -8.84
C PRO A 149 6.04 -8.97 -9.76
N LYS A 150 6.87 -8.56 -10.73
CA LYS A 150 6.45 -7.60 -11.76
C LYS A 150 5.16 -8.08 -12.44
N HIS A 151 4.19 -7.19 -12.58
CA HIS A 151 2.84 -7.48 -13.11
C HIS A 151 2.03 -8.48 -12.26
N GLY A 152 2.44 -8.70 -11.02
CA GLY A 152 1.78 -9.54 -10.03
C GLY A 152 1.13 -8.72 -8.91
N SER A 153 0.72 -7.51 -9.22
CA SER A 153 0.12 -6.57 -8.29
C SER A 153 -1.08 -7.14 -7.53
N TRP A 154 -1.87 -8.01 -8.18
CA TRP A 154 -2.94 -8.78 -7.53
C TRP A 154 -2.48 -9.71 -6.38
N LEU A 155 -1.17 -9.95 -6.25
CA LEU A 155 -0.58 -10.69 -5.12
C LEU A 155 -0.17 -9.76 -3.98
N ASN A 156 -0.08 -8.47 -4.23
CA ASN A 156 0.07 -7.54 -3.14
C ASN A 156 -1.26 -7.50 -2.40
N MET A 157 -1.31 -8.07 -1.18
CA MET A 157 -2.48 -7.82 -0.32
C MET A 157 -2.62 -6.34 -0.04
N ALA A 158 -1.50 -5.60 -0.06
CA ALA A 158 -1.57 -4.17 -0.15
C ALA A 158 -2.29 -3.71 -1.43
N GLU A 159 -2.17 -4.38 -2.55
CA GLU A 159 -2.88 -4.02 -3.78
C GLU A 159 -4.32 -4.56 -3.80
N ILE A 160 -4.60 -5.72 -3.21
CA ILE A 160 -5.98 -6.22 -3.04
C ILE A 160 -6.64 -5.57 -1.81
N GLU A 161 -5.92 -5.36 -0.72
CA GLU A 161 -6.40 -4.63 0.45
C GLU A 161 -6.14 -3.15 0.37
N ILE A 162 -5.04 -2.73 -0.24
CA ILE A 162 -4.75 -1.31 -0.46
C ILE A 162 -5.46 -0.83 -1.71
N GLU A 163 -5.69 -1.61 -2.76
CA GLU A 163 -6.74 -1.22 -3.72
C GLU A 163 -8.11 -1.24 -3.04
N ILE A 164 -8.42 -2.19 -2.20
CA ILE A 164 -9.64 -2.12 -1.39
C ILE A 164 -9.47 -1.03 -0.33
N GLU A 165 -8.40 -0.94 0.43
CA GLU A 165 -8.23 0.08 1.46
C GLU A 165 -7.85 1.46 0.90
N ILE A 166 -7.04 1.56 -0.13
CA ILE A 166 -6.82 2.82 -0.88
C ILE A 166 -8.09 3.19 -1.63
N ASN A 167 -8.78 2.29 -2.29
CA ASN A 167 -10.06 2.58 -2.94
C ASN A 167 -11.15 2.87 -1.91
N VAL A 168 -11.17 2.17 -0.78
CA VAL A 168 -12.07 2.49 0.36
C VAL A 168 -11.70 3.83 0.97
N MET A 169 -10.43 4.13 1.16
CA MET A 169 -9.98 5.45 1.63
C MET A 169 -10.36 6.53 0.62
N VAL A 170 -10.03 6.33 -0.65
CA VAL A 170 -10.38 7.27 -1.72
C VAL A 170 -11.90 7.47 -1.76
N ALA A 171 -12.69 6.40 -1.82
CA ALA A 171 -14.16 6.49 -1.87
C ALA A 171 -14.79 7.10 -0.60
N GLN A 172 -14.18 6.87 0.58
CA GLN A 172 -14.75 7.32 1.84
C GLN A 172 -14.33 8.73 2.27
N CYS A 173 -13.16 9.21 1.87
CA CYS A 173 -12.66 10.51 2.31
C CYS A 173 -11.99 11.35 1.22
N LEU A 174 -11.59 10.79 0.09
CA LEU A 174 -10.89 11.50 -0.97
C LEU A 174 -11.67 11.55 -2.31
N ASP A 175 -12.88 10.99 -2.39
CA ASP A 175 -13.72 11.01 -3.60
C ASP A 175 -14.42 12.35 -3.80
N ARG A 176 -13.64 13.41 -3.76
CA ARG A 176 -14.05 14.79 -4.02
C ARG A 176 -12.85 15.60 -4.45
N ARG A 177 -13.09 16.81 -4.97
CA ARG A 177 -12.01 17.76 -5.25
C ARG A 177 -11.46 18.30 -3.94
N ILE A 178 -10.14 18.18 -3.76
CA ILE A 178 -9.42 18.68 -2.58
C ILE A 178 -8.24 19.48 -3.11
N ASP A 179 -8.12 20.73 -2.69
CA ASP A 179 -7.16 21.68 -3.21
C ASP A 179 -5.85 21.78 -2.40
N SER A 180 -5.84 21.25 -1.17
CA SER A 180 -4.68 21.36 -0.29
C SER A 180 -4.22 20.01 0.27
N ILE A 181 -2.91 19.87 0.44
CA ILE A 181 -2.30 18.69 1.05
C ILE A 181 -2.67 18.57 2.53
N GLU A 182 -2.90 19.68 3.22
CA GLU A 182 -3.30 19.74 4.63
C GLU A 182 -4.67 19.09 4.82
N THR A 183 -5.61 19.37 3.92
CA THR A 183 -6.92 18.73 3.92
C THR A 183 -6.79 17.23 3.67
N VAL A 184 -5.98 16.80 2.70
CA VAL A 184 -5.73 15.36 2.47
C VAL A 184 -5.14 14.70 3.73
N ARG A 185 -4.17 15.34 4.41
CA ARG A 185 -3.60 14.83 5.67
C ARG A 185 -4.66 14.63 6.76
N SER A 186 -5.52 15.63 6.95
CA SER A 186 -6.59 15.59 7.95
C SER A 186 -7.60 14.48 7.66
N GLU A 187 -8.04 14.36 6.41
CA GLU A 187 -9.00 13.35 5.98
C GLU A 187 -8.44 11.92 6.12
N VAL A 188 -7.21 11.71 5.67
CA VAL A 188 -6.54 10.40 5.77
C VAL A 188 -6.31 10.01 7.24
N ALA A 189 -5.89 10.94 8.09
CA ALA A 189 -5.71 10.68 9.52
C ALA A 189 -7.04 10.34 10.21
N ALA A 190 -8.11 11.06 9.92
CA ALA A 190 -9.44 10.79 10.46
C ALA A 190 -9.98 9.44 9.99
N TRP A 191 -9.76 9.10 8.72
CA TRP A 191 -10.12 7.82 8.14
C TRP A 191 -9.36 6.67 8.82
N GLN A 192 -8.04 6.78 8.94
CA GLN A 192 -7.20 5.78 9.62
C GLN A 192 -7.69 5.55 11.06
N ALA A 193 -7.86 6.61 11.85
CA ALA A 193 -8.32 6.50 13.23
C ALA A 193 -9.69 5.80 13.35
N ARG A 194 -10.58 6.02 12.38
CA ARG A 194 -11.87 5.31 12.33
C ARG A 194 -11.71 3.83 12.01
N ARG A 195 -10.86 3.49 11.02
CA ARG A 195 -10.63 2.10 10.60
C ARG A 195 -9.92 1.28 11.69
N ASP A 196 -8.95 1.88 12.38
CA ASP A 196 -8.22 1.21 13.47
C ASP A 196 -9.14 0.89 14.65
N ARG A 197 -10.10 1.81 14.98
CA ARG A 197 -11.13 1.52 15.99
C ARG A 197 -12.04 0.34 15.63
N LEU A 198 -12.31 0.15 14.35
CA LEU A 198 -13.11 -0.99 13.88
C LEU A 198 -12.33 -2.29 13.85
N GLN A 199 -10.99 -2.25 14.01
CA GLN A 199 -10.09 -3.40 13.92
C GLN A 199 -10.41 -4.27 12.69
N ALA A 200 -10.66 -3.63 11.54
CA ALA A 200 -11.01 -4.33 10.31
C ALA A 200 -9.82 -5.20 9.87
N ARG A 201 -9.95 -6.50 10.08
CA ARG A 201 -8.95 -7.52 9.75
C ARG A 201 -9.25 -8.11 8.39
N VAL A 202 -8.21 -8.52 7.69
CA VAL A 202 -8.32 -9.33 6.49
C VAL A 202 -7.58 -10.65 6.69
N ASN A 203 -8.27 -11.73 6.43
CA ASN A 203 -7.71 -13.06 6.50
C ASN A 203 -7.62 -13.63 5.08
N TRP A 204 -6.40 -13.74 4.60
CA TRP A 204 -6.12 -14.25 3.27
C TRP A 204 -6.39 -15.75 3.19
N GLN A 205 -7.21 -16.16 2.21
CA GLN A 205 -7.65 -17.56 2.08
C GLN A 205 -7.00 -18.29 0.88
N PHE A 206 -6.38 -17.54 -0.05
CA PHE A 206 -5.80 -18.13 -1.25
C PHE A 206 -4.36 -18.60 -0.98
N THR A 207 -4.14 -19.91 -1.02
CA THR A 207 -2.87 -20.53 -0.68
C THR A 207 -2.02 -20.87 -1.91
N THR A 208 -0.74 -21.20 -1.71
CA THR A 208 0.15 -21.76 -2.74
C THR A 208 -0.46 -23.02 -3.38
N LYS A 209 -1.15 -23.86 -2.59
CA LYS A 209 -1.85 -25.05 -3.10
C LYS A 209 -2.98 -24.65 -4.06
N ASP A 210 -3.76 -23.62 -3.72
CA ASP A 210 -4.82 -23.11 -4.59
C ASP A 210 -4.25 -22.52 -5.87
N ALA A 211 -3.13 -21.78 -5.77
CA ALA A 211 -2.43 -21.22 -6.93
C ALA A 211 -2.00 -22.30 -7.91
N ARG A 212 -1.38 -23.38 -7.44
CA ARG A 212 -0.97 -24.53 -8.27
C ARG A 212 -2.13 -25.17 -9.00
N VAL A 213 -3.33 -25.17 -8.40
CA VAL A 213 -4.54 -25.73 -9.01
C VAL A 213 -5.21 -24.74 -9.97
N LYS A 214 -5.46 -23.50 -9.50
CA LYS A 214 -6.25 -22.50 -10.25
C LYS A 214 -5.43 -21.82 -11.33
N LEU A 215 -4.12 -21.67 -11.13
CA LEU A 215 -3.21 -20.96 -12.03
C LEU A 215 -2.26 -21.91 -12.79
N LYS A 216 -2.70 -23.12 -13.09
CA LYS A 216 -1.91 -24.15 -13.80
C LYS A 216 -1.14 -23.65 -15.03
N ARG A 217 -1.67 -22.65 -15.74
CA ARG A 217 -1.03 -22.09 -16.93
C ARG A 217 0.31 -21.38 -16.61
N LEU A 218 0.44 -20.81 -15.40
CA LEU A 218 1.66 -20.14 -14.96
C LEU A 218 2.81 -21.14 -14.68
N TYR A 219 2.47 -22.38 -14.31
CA TYR A 219 3.43 -23.42 -13.96
C TYR A 219 3.89 -24.25 -15.17
N ARG A 220 3.20 -24.18 -16.31
CA ARG A 220 3.47 -25.02 -17.50
C ARG A 220 4.61 -24.52 -18.38
N THR A 221 5.13 -23.32 -18.17
CA THR A 221 6.17 -22.69 -19.01
C THR A 221 7.59 -23.18 -18.66
N THR A 222 7.74 -24.11 -17.71
CA THR A 222 9.04 -24.66 -17.30
C THR A 222 9.38 -26.02 -17.88
N SER A 223 8.55 -26.54 -18.82
CA SER A 223 8.74 -27.84 -19.47
C SER A 223 8.96 -27.65 -20.97
N SER A 224 10.14 -27.12 -21.35
CA SER A 224 10.69 -27.16 -22.73
C SER A 224 12.17 -27.42 -22.64
#